data_eb5dc9b464e08fca81df23e5d41879fa
#
_entry.id   eb5dc9b464e08fca81df23e5d41879fa
#
_cell.length_a   1.000
_cell.length_b   1.000
_cell.length_c   1.000
_cell.angle_alpha   90.00
_cell.angle_beta   90.00
_cell.angle_gamma   90.00
#
_symmetry.space_group_name_H-M   'P 1'
#
loop_
_entity.id
_entity.type
_entity.pdbx_description
1 polymer ?
#
loop_
_entity_poly.entity_id
_entity_poly.type
_entity_poly.pdbx_seq_one_letter_code
_entity_poly.pdbx_strand_id
1 'polypeptide(L)'
;MLRTIVMMDLPVDDLANMERWYYREHSSEISRRYGPWLERHESFIALNAPADAQQYGFYNWRTTECYWREVPEAGPKGAYVFTPAPVWNPIVAVATPAQPDHDFFGWDRFATDGACIRWYQIFRYPLGVRLQDGEDWYINVHAPEAAKQPGLRRFFSYPALKPPVPLPGMWHPDATPPDEMQMVQWDRVTEMWYDSFSAWRNAVIDDPPTYTLPEWATDSFYPEATDKFPFFKPGVDFVSTFILERPADEFKRDTRHYLP
;
A
#
# COMPACT_ATOMS: atom_id res chain seq x y z
N MET A 1 0.95 -7.52 16.74
CA MET A 1 0.01 -6.56 16.12
C MET A 1 0.07 -6.73 14.60
N LEU A 2 -1.06 -6.76 13.94
CA LEU A 2 -1.21 -6.91 12.50
C LEU A 2 -1.64 -5.58 11.89
N ARG A 3 -1.18 -5.26 10.68
CA ARG A 3 -1.68 -4.16 9.87
C ARG A 3 -2.33 -4.72 8.61
N THR A 4 -3.55 -4.31 8.30
CA THR A 4 -4.17 -4.58 7.01
C THR A 4 -4.27 -3.28 6.22
N ILE A 5 -3.99 -3.38 4.94
CA ILE A 5 -3.95 -2.26 4.01
C ILE A 5 -4.93 -2.59 2.90
N VAL A 6 -5.83 -1.66 2.64
CA VAL A 6 -6.80 -1.77 1.54
C VAL A 6 -6.66 -0.54 0.67
N MET A 7 -6.50 -0.74 -0.62
CA MET A 7 -6.48 0.31 -1.62
C MET A 7 -7.71 0.21 -2.50
N MET A 8 -8.47 1.30 -2.57
CA MET A 8 -9.67 1.42 -3.37
C MET A 8 -9.46 2.47 -4.45
N ASP A 9 -9.83 2.17 -5.67
CA ASP A 9 -9.75 3.13 -6.76
C ASP A 9 -10.65 4.36 -6.49
N LEU A 10 -10.19 5.51 -6.93
CA LEU A 10 -10.93 6.77 -6.86
C LEU A 10 -11.38 7.16 -8.27
N PRO A 11 -12.57 6.74 -8.71
CA PRO A 11 -13.06 7.10 -10.02
C PRO A 11 -13.25 8.62 -10.11
N VAL A 12 -12.58 9.23 -11.06
CA VAL A 12 -12.58 10.70 -11.23
C VAL A 12 -13.98 11.22 -11.47
N ASP A 13 -14.79 10.47 -12.21
CA ASP A 13 -16.15 10.89 -12.61
C ASP A 13 -17.18 10.72 -11.46
N ASP A 14 -16.89 9.96 -10.43
CA ASP A 14 -17.81 9.70 -9.31
C ASP A 14 -17.19 9.92 -7.93
N LEU A 15 -16.12 10.69 -7.88
CA LEU A 15 -15.35 10.92 -6.67
C LEU A 15 -16.20 11.42 -5.49
N ALA A 16 -17.14 12.33 -5.75
CA ALA A 16 -17.99 12.90 -4.71
C ALA A 16 -18.93 11.85 -4.06
N ASN A 17 -19.45 10.91 -4.82
CA ASN A 17 -20.27 9.82 -4.30
C ASN A 17 -19.43 8.81 -3.55
N MET A 18 -18.25 8.46 -4.07
CA MET A 18 -17.31 7.57 -3.39
C MET A 18 -16.87 8.13 -2.05
N GLU A 19 -16.51 9.41 -1.97
CA GLU A 19 -16.14 10.08 -0.73
C GLU A 19 -17.31 10.12 0.27
N ARG A 20 -18.50 10.41 -0.20
CA ARG A 20 -19.70 10.41 0.64
C ARG A 20 -19.98 9.02 1.22
N TRP A 21 -19.98 7.99 0.38
CA TRP A 21 -20.15 6.61 0.79
C TRP A 21 -19.08 6.21 1.80
N TYR A 22 -17.82 6.50 1.48
CA TYR A 22 -16.69 6.13 2.32
C TYR A 22 -16.84 6.70 3.75
N TYR A 23 -17.11 8.00 3.88
CA TYR A 23 -17.17 8.66 5.20
C TYR A 23 -18.47 8.37 5.94
N ARG A 24 -19.60 8.35 5.28
CA ARG A 24 -20.89 8.19 5.93
C ARG A 24 -21.24 6.74 6.26
N GLU A 25 -20.89 5.85 5.36
CA GLU A 25 -21.29 4.46 5.44
C GLU A 25 -20.10 3.57 5.87
N HIS A 26 -19.12 3.42 4.99
CA HIS A 26 -18.06 2.43 5.14
C HIS A 26 -17.18 2.65 6.38
N SER A 27 -16.65 3.84 6.57
CA SER A 27 -15.77 4.15 7.71
C SER A 27 -16.51 4.03 9.04
N SER A 28 -17.78 4.45 9.08
CA SER A 28 -18.65 4.30 10.26
C SER A 28 -18.93 2.83 10.57
N GLU A 29 -19.16 2.03 9.54
CA GLU A 29 -19.40 0.60 9.69
C GLU A 29 -18.15 -0.14 10.18
N ILE A 30 -16.97 0.18 9.65
CA ILE A 30 -15.70 -0.37 10.14
C ILE A 30 -15.52 -0.06 11.62
N SER A 31 -15.66 1.20 12.02
CA SER A 31 -15.48 1.63 13.40
C SER A 31 -16.47 0.95 14.35
N ARG A 32 -17.72 0.86 13.96
CA ARG A 32 -18.78 0.24 14.78
C ARG A 32 -18.59 -1.27 14.93
N ARG A 33 -18.14 -1.95 13.86
CA ARG A 33 -18.07 -3.41 13.84
C ARG A 33 -16.77 -3.94 14.39
N TYR A 34 -15.67 -3.28 14.07
CA TYR A 34 -14.32 -3.74 14.40
C TYR A 34 -13.62 -2.95 15.48
N GLY A 35 -14.20 -1.83 15.95
CA GLY A 35 -13.62 -0.97 16.95
C GLY A 35 -13.01 -1.67 18.16
N PRO A 36 -13.65 -2.70 18.76
CA PRO A 36 -13.08 -3.42 19.90
C PRO A 36 -11.75 -4.11 19.63
N TRP A 37 -11.48 -4.50 18.39
CA TRP A 37 -10.26 -5.21 17.97
C TRP A 37 -9.23 -4.30 17.29
N LEU A 38 -9.65 -3.09 16.89
CA LEU A 38 -8.78 -2.12 16.25
C LEU A 38 -8.02 -1.29 17.28
N GLU A 39 -6.72 -1.14 17.05
CA GLU A 39 -5.91 -0.11 17.71
C GLU A 39 -6.08 1.23 17.01
N ARG A 40 -6.05 1.20 15.68
CA ARG A 40 -6.06 2.39 14.85
C ARG A 40 -6.66 2.09 13.48
N HIS A 41 -7.39 3.03 12.94
CA HIS A 41 -7.87 3.04 11.57
C HIS A 41 -7.53 4.37 10.93
N GLU A 42 -6.81 4.33 9.83
CA GLU A 42 -6.37 5.51 9.09
C GLU A 42 -6.83 5.42 7.65
N SER A 43 -7.09 6.58 7.07
CA SER A 43 -7.52 6.69 5.69
C SER A 43 -6.83 7.86 5.01
N PHE A 44 -6.27 7.58 3.85
CA PHE A 44 -5.48 8.50 3.06
C PHE A 44 -6.08 8.65 1.67
N ILE A 45 -6.18 9.90 1.22
CA ILE A 45 -6.50 10.20 -0.18
C ILE A 45 -5.19 10.19 -0.95
N ALA A 46 -5.19 9.51 -2.09
CA ALA A 46 -4.05 9.53 -2.98
C ALA A 46 -3.80 10.93 -3.53
N LEU A 47 -2.55 11.29 -3.65
CA LEU A 47 -2.13 12.46 -4.40
C LEU A 47 -2.04 12.10 -5.88
N ASN A 48 -2.42 13.05 -6.74
CA ASN A 48 -2.28 12.87 -8.18
C ASN A 48 -0.81 12.69 -8.56
N ALA A 49 -0.49 11.56 -9.14
CA ALA A 49 0.84 11.32 -9.65
C ALA A 49 1.12 12.20 -10.89
N PRO A 50 2.36 12.67 -11.07
CA PRO A 50 2.77 13.31 -12.31
C PRO A 50 2.50 12.39 -13.51
N ALA A 51 2.20 12.97 -14.67
CA ALA A 51 1.84 12.20 -15.87
C ALA A 51 2.92 11.18 -16.30
N ASP A 52 4.18 11.51 -16.08
CA ASP A 52 5.32 10.63 -16.38
C ASP A 52 5.57 9.56 -15.30
N ALA A 53 4.89 9.63 -14.17
CA ALA A 53 4.96 8.62 -13.11
C ALA A 53 4.11 7.37 -13.41
N GLN A 54 3.22 7.42 -14.38
CA GLN A 54 2.30 6.33 -14.72
C GLN A 54 3.02 4.98 -14.97
N GLN A 55 4.18 5.03 -15.60
CA GLN A 55 5.02 3.85 -15.84
C GLN A 55 5.53 3.16 -14.56
N TYR A 56 5.37 3.77 -13.40
CA TYR A 56 5.74 3.22 -12.10
C TYR A 56 4.55 2.66 -11.32
N GLY A 57 3.52 2.20 -12.00
CA GLY A 57 2.38 1.51 -11.43
C GLY A 57 1.45 2.38 -10.58
N PHE A 58 1.39 3.68 -10.84
CA PHE A 58 0.57 4.59 -10.07
C PHE A 58 -0.91 4.51 -10.40
N TYR A 59 -1.70 4.49 -9.32
CA TYR A 59 -3.15 4.56 -9.33
C TYR A 59 -3.64 5.58 -8.30
N ASN A 60 -4.81 6.13 -8.52
CA ASN A 60 -5.46 7.04 -7.58
C ASN A 60 -6.20 6.23 -6.50
N TRP A 61 -5.45 5.54 -5.65
CA TRP A 61 -6.01 4.76 -4.58
C TRP A 61 -6.37 5.59 -3.35
N ARG A 62 -7.57 5.39 -2.82
CA ARG A 62 -7.77 5.64 -1.40
C ARG A 62 -7.15 4.48 -0.64
N THR A 63 -6.22 4.79 0.20
CA THR A 63 -5.55 3.79 1.03
C THR A 63 -6.10 3.85 2.44
N THR A 64 -6.47 2.70 2.98
CA THR A 64 -6.84 2.57 4.39
C THR A 64 -5.93 1.59 5.09
N GLU A 65 -5.57 1.93 6.31
CA GLU A 65 -4.74 1.10 7.17
C GLU A 65 -5.50 0.81 8.46
N CYS A 66 -5.66 -0.49 8.76
CA CYS A 66 -6.22 -0.93 10.03
C CYS A 66 -5.12 -1.63 10.83
N TYR A 67 -4.90 -1.14 12.05
CA TYR A 67 -3.98 -1.76 12.99
C TYR A 67 -4.78 -2.57 14.00
N TRP A 68 -4.53 -3.86 14.06
CA TRP A 68 -5.29 -4.80 14.86
C TRP A 68 -4.52 -5.17 16.13
N ARG A 69 -5.15 -4.97 17.27
CA ARG A 69 -4.66 -5.50 18.56
C ARG A 69 -4.76 -7.01 18.57
N GLU A 70 -5.92 -7.48 18.13
CA GLU A 70 -6.29 -8.86 18.04
C GLU A 70 -7.09 -9.08 16.76
N VAL A 71 -6.76 -10.11 16.02
CA VAL A 71 -7.55 -10.51 14.86
C VAL A 71 -8.69 -11.38 15.37
N PRO A 72 -9.95 -11.00 15.19
CA PRO A 72 -11.07 -11.82 15.64
C PRO A 72 -11.02 -13.19 14.94
N GLU A 73 -11.01 -14.27 15.70
CA GLU A 73 -10.99 -15.66 15.18
C GLU A 73 -12.22 -15.97 14.32
N ALA A 74 -13.31 -15.33 14.63
CA ALA A 74 -14.51 -15.33 13.79
C ALA A 74 -14.96 -13.88 13.68
N GLY A 75 -15.19 -13.42 12.47
CA GLY A 75 -15.87 -12.16 12.28
C GLY A 75 -17.13 -12.11 13.15
N PRO A 76 -17.59 -10.92 13.59
CA PRO A 76 -18.77 -10.84 14.44
C PRO A 76 -19.88 -11.67 13.84
N LYS A 77 -20.55 -12.46 14.67
CA LYS A 77 -21.65 -13.34 14.27
C LYS A 77 -22.77 -12.52 13.65
N GLY A 78 -22.93 -12.64 12.37
CA GLY A 78 -23.94 -11.92 11.59
C GLY A 78 -23.42 -11.63 10.19
N ALA A 79 -24.27 -11.69 9.20
CA ALA A 79 -23.88 -11.34 7.85
C ALA A 79 -23.36 -9.90 7.81
N TYR A 80 -22.10 -9.73 7.45
CA TYR A 80 -21.55 -8.43 7.17
C TYR A 80 -22.03 -7.96 5.83
N VAL A 81 -23.09 -7.26 5.83
CA VAL A 81 -23.48 -6.47 4.66
C VAL A 81 -22.92 -5.09 4.90
N PHE A 82 -21.78 -4.79 4.33
CA PHE A 82 -21.35 -3.40 4.17
C PHE A 82 -22.29 -2.73 3.17
N THR A 83 -22.58 -1.47 3.40
CA THR A 83 -23.28 -0.68 2.39
C THR A 83 -22.45 -0.70 1.11
N PRO A 84 -22.99 -1.19 -0.02
CA PRO A 84 -22.24 -1.30 -1.25
C PRO A 84 -21.65 0.03 -1.69
N ALA A 85 -20.44 0.01 -2.24
CA ALA A 85 -19.86 1.18 -2.87
C ALA A 85 -20.74 1.63 -4.07
N PRO A 86 -20.91 2.95 -4.30
CA PRO A 86 -21.64 3.46 -5.46
C PRO A 86 -21.03 2.99 -6.77
N VAL A 87 -19.72 2.93 -6.82
CA VAL A 87 -18.93 2.37 -7.92
C VAL A 87 -18.03 1.31 -7.35
N TRP A 88 -18.12 0.11 -7.90
CA TRP A 88 -17.25 -0.98 -7.51
C TRP A 88 -16.01 -0.97 -8.39
N ASN A 89 -14.89 -0.60 -7.78
CA ASN A 89 -13.59 -0.61 -8.44
C ASN A 89 -12.66 -1.64 -7.80
N PRO A 90 -11.61 -2.07 -8.51
CA PRO A 90 -10.64 -3.01 -7.99
C PRO A 90 -10.13 -2.60 -6.62
N ILE A 91 -10.00 -3.56 -5.73
CA ILE A 91 -9.48 -3.38 -4.39
C ILE A 91 -8.20 -4.20 -4.28
N VAL A 92 -7.14 -3.56 -3.83
CA VAL A 92 -5.93 -4.25 -3.39
C VAL A 92 -6.00 -4.40 -1.88
N ALA A 93 -5.90 -5.61 -1.39
CA ALA A 93 -5.88 -5.92 0.04
C ALA A 93 -4.62 -6.70 0.39
N VAL A 94 -3.92 -6.28 1.42
CA VAL A 94 -2.72 -6.95 1.92
C VAL A 94 -2.63 -6.84 3.44
N ALA A 95 -2.11 -7.88 4.07
CA ALA A 95 -1.80 -7.86 5.51
C ALA A 95 -0.29 -7.88 5.71
N THR A 96 0.20 -7.15 6.70
CA THR A 96 1.61 -7.12 7.10
C THR A 96 1.73 -7.16 8.62
N PRO A 97 2.89 -7.49 9.18
CA PRO A 97 3.18 -7.09 10.56
C PRO A 97 2.98 -5.58 10.72
N ALA A 98 2.64 -5.13 11.93
CA ALA A 98 2.48 -3.69 12.19
C ALA A 98 3.81 -2.93 12.19
N GLN A 99 4.91 -3.64 12.44
CA GLN A 99 6.26 -3.11 12.38
C GLN A 99 6.97 -3.60 11.12
N PRO A 100 7.79 -2.78 10.47
CA PRO A 100 8.59 -3.23 9.34
C PRO A 100 9.58 -4.32 9.77
N ASP A 101 9.88 -5.24 8.90
CA ASP A 101 10.98 -6.18 9.10
C ASP A 101 12.33 -5.56 8.72
N HIS A 102 12.30 -4.54 7.84
CA HIS A 102 13.48 -3.80 7.41
C HIS A 102 13.25 -2.30 7.43
N ASP A 103 14.15 -1.60 8.10
CA ASP A 103 14.32 -0.15 8.06
C ASP A 103 15.64 0.14 7.34
N PHE A 104 15.55 0.51 6.08
CA PHE A 104 16.72 0.72 5.24
C PHE A 104 17.29 2.14 5.38
N PHE A 105 16.45 3.10 5.75
CA PHE A 105 16.88 4.48 5.83
C PHE A 105 15.91 5.39 6.61
N GLY A 106 16.44 6.10 7.59
CA GLY A 106 15.85 7.35 8.07
C GLY A 106 14.78 7.28 9.14
N TRP A 107 14.65 6.15 9.88
CA TRP A 107 13.63 6.05 10.94
C TRP A 107 13.61 7.24 11.90
N ASP A 108 14.76 7.68 12.38
CA ASP A 108 14.87 8.70 13.43
C ASP A 108 14.65 10.14 12.95
N ARG A 109 14.66 10.38 11.66
CA ARG A 109 14.66 11.75 11.09
C ARG A 109 13.27 12.30 10.82
N PHE A 110 12.24 11.52 11.02
CA PHE A 110 10.90 11.86 10.56
C PHE A 110 10.11 12.78 11.50
N ALA A 111 10.41 12.80 12.77
CA ALA A 111 9.51 13.33 13.81
C ALA A 111 9.27 14.85 13.78
N THR A 112 10.01 15.62 12.99
CA THR A 112 10.04 17.09 13.17
C THR A 112 9.81 17.91 11.90
N ASP A 113 9.78 17.32 10.72
CA ASP A 113 10.06 18.07 9.50
C ASP A 113 8.87 18.47 8.61
N GLY A 114 7.65 18.33 9.11
CA GLY A 114 6.47 18.77 8.34
C GLY A 114 5.93 17.72 7.37
N ALA A 115 5.18 18.17 6.38
CA ALA A 115 4.55 17.27 5.41
C ALA A 115 5.56 16.73 4.40
N CYS A 116 5.41 15.47 4.03
CA CYS A 116 6.16 14.84 2.96
C CYS A 116 5.25 13.94 2.13
N ILE A 117 5.71 13.51 0.98
CA ILE A 117 5.01 12.50 0.20
C ILE A 117 5.53 11.12 0.55
N ARG A 118 4.62 10.19 0.75
CA ARG A 118 4.91 8.77 0.91
C ARG A 118 4.58 8.06 -0.39
N TRP A 119 5.58 7.51 -1.04
CA TRP A 119 5.41 6.59 -2.14
C TRP A 119 5.16 5.20 -1.57
N TYR A 120 3.95 4.75 -1.72
CA TYR A 120 3.47 3.49 -1.21
C TYR A 120 3.48 2.47 -2.33
N GLN A 121 4.15 1.34 -2.13
CA GLN A 121 4.36 0.31 -3.13
C GLN A 121 3.92 -1.05 -2.58
N ILE A 122 3.18 -1.80 -3.36
CA ILE A 122 2.82 -3.19 -3.08
C ILE A 122 3.23 -4.02 -4.29
N PHE A 123 3.97 -5.08 -4.06
CA PHE A 123 4.46 -5.91 -5.14
C PHE A 123 4.54 -7.38 -4.76
N ARG A 124 4.63 -8.20 -5.80
CA ARG A 124 4.98 -9.61 -5.72
C ARG A 124 6.13 -9.90 -6.66
N TYR A 125 6.90 -10.94 -6.37
CA TYR A 125 7.89 -11.43 -7.31
C TYR A 125 7.21 -12.08 -8.51
N PRO A 126 7.81 -12.03 -9.71
CA PRO A 126 7.22 -12.63 -10.90
C PRO A 126 6.92 -14.12 -10.71
N LEU A 127 5.85 -14.60 -11.34
CA LEU A 127 5.51 -16.02 -11.30
C LEU A 127 6.68 -16.88 -11.79
N GLY A 128 7.05 -17.87 -10.99
CA GLY A 128 8.20 -18.74 -11.28
C GLY A 128 9.46 -18.36 -10.50
N VAL A 129 9.53 -17.15 -9.92
CA VAL A 129 10.59 -16.80 -8.97
C VAL A 129 10.25 -17.39 -7.61
N ARG A 130 11.19 -18.11 -6.99
CA ARG A 130 10.99 -18.56 -5.61
C ARG A 130 11.03 -17.36 -4.68
N LEU A 131 10.13 -17.35 -3.69
CA LEU A 131 10.07 -16.26 -2.70
C LEU A 131 11.43 -15.93 -2.10
N GLN A 132 12.20 -16.96 -1.73
CA GLN A 132 13.53 -16.76 -1.14
C GLN A 132 14.50 -16.05 -2.10
N ASP A 133 14.50 -16.41 -3.38
CA ASP A 133 15.38 -15.76 -4.36
C ASP A 133 15.00 -14.29 -4.59
N GLY A 134 13.69 -14.01 -4.60
CA GLY A 134 13.18 -12.65 -4.66
C GLY A 134 13.56 -11.83 -3.44
N GLU A 135 13.35 -12.36 -2.25
CA GLU A 135 13.67 -11.72 -0.97
C GLU A 135 15.18 -11.47 -0.84
N ASP A 136 16.00 -12.47 -1.17
CA ASP A 136 17.47 -12.35 -1.09
C ASP A 136 17.99 -11.23 -1.99
N TRP A 137 17.47 -11.12 -3.21
CA TRP A 137 17.81 -10.01 -4.09
C TRP A 137 17.27 -8.68 -3.57
N TYR A 138 15.98 -8.63 -3.19
CA TYR A 138 15.36 -7.38 -2.78
C TYR A 138 16.03 -6.80 -1.54
N ILE A 139 16.23 -7.61 -0.51
CA ILE A 139 16.75 -7.14 0.78
C ILE A 139 18.24 -6.83 0.73
N ASN A 140 19.02 -7.70 0.06
CA ASN A 140 20.47 -7.61 0.11
C ASN A 140 21.09 -6.81 -1.03
N VAL A 141 20.36 -6.60 -2.13
CA VAL A 141 20.88 -5.91 -3.32
C VAL A 141 20.03 -4.66 -3.60
N HIS A 142 18.76 -4.84 -3.98
CA HIS A 142 17.93 -3.74 -4.46
C HIS A 142 17.69 -2.64 -3.42
N ALA A 143 17.24 -3.00 -2.23
CA ALA A 143 16.90 -2.01 -1.20
C ALA A 143 18.11 -1.20 -0.70
N PRO A 144 19.30 -1.79 -0.49
CA PRO A 144 20.52 -1.01 -0.23
C PRO A 144 20.92 -0.07 -1.37
N GLU A 145 20.65 -0.43 -2.63
CA GLU A 145 20.87 0.46 -3.76
C GLU A 145 19.84 1.60 -3.79
N ALA A 146 18.56 1.27 -3.61
CA ALA A 146 17.47 2.25 -3.53
C ALA A 146 17.62 3.22 -2.37
N ALA A 147 18.20 2.79 -1.26
CA ALA A 147 18.51 3.67 -0.13
C ALA A 147 19.51 4.78 -0.44
N LYS A 148 20.22 4.68 -1.56
CA LYS A 148 21.15 5.73 -2.04
C LYS A 148 20.45 6.83 -2.84
N GLN A 149 19.17 6.73 -3.08
CA GLN A 149 18.41 7.72 -3.85
C GLN A 149 18.54 9.12 -3.25
N PRO A 150 18.80 10.14 -4.07
CA PRO A 150 18.90 11.50 -3.59
C PRO A 150 17.53 12.00 -3.08
N GLY A 151 17.53 12.69 -1.95
CA GLY A 151 16.28 13.24 -1.39
C GLY A 151 15.34 12.22 -0.73
N LEU A 152 15.72 10.97 -0.64
CA LEU A 152 15.02 9.97 0.14
C LEU A 152 15.12 10.32 1.63
N ARG A 153 13.99 10.34 2.32
CA ARG A 153 13.89 10.68 3.75
C ARG A 153 13.73 9.46 4.63
N ARG A 154 13.03 8.47 4.13
CA ARG A 154 12.68 7.27 4.89
C ARG A 154 12.39 6.11 3.95
N PHE A 155 12.77 4.91 4.35
CA PHE A 155 12.53 3.71 3.56
C PHE A 155 12.32 2.50 4.46
N PHE A 156 11.09 1.99 4.45
CA PHE A 156 10.74 0.75 5.13
C PHE A 156 10.21 -0.28 4.18
N SER A 157 10.28 -1.52 4.63
CA SER A 157 9.64 -2.63 3.97
C SER A 157 9.02 -3.60 4.97
N TYR A 158 7.97 -4.27 4.53
CA TYR A 158 7.17 -5.20 5.32
C TYR A 158 6.91 -6.45 4.50
N PRO A 159 7.09 -7.65 5.04
CA PRO A 159 6.64 -8.85 4.34
C PRO A 159 5.12 -8.86 4.29
N ALA A 160 4.57 -9.19 3.14
CA ALA A 160 3.14 -9.46 3.05
C ALA A 160 2.85 -10.82 3.67
N LEU A 161 1.91 -10.83 4.58
CA LEU A 161 1.41 -12.07 5.15
C LEU A 161 0.44 -12.71 4.15
N LYS A 162 0.36 -14.03 4.16
CA LYS A 162 -0.68 -14.70 3.38
C LYS A 162 -2.01 -14.06 3.75
N PRO A 163 -2.82 -13.63 2.76
CA PRO A 163 -4.08 -12.99 3.07
C PRO A 163 -4.84 -13.90 4.02
N PRO A 164 -5.39 -13.37 5.11
CA PRO A 164 -6.37 -14.09 5.85
C PRO A 164 -7.40 -14.53 4.82
N VAL A 165 -7.79 -15.78 4.87
CA VAL A 165 -8.91 -16.29 4.06
C VAL A 165 -9.99 -15.22 4.14
N PRO A 166 -10.51 -14.69 3.01
CA PRO A 166 -11.51 -13.64 3.04
C PRO A 166 -12.56 -14.06 4.05
N LEU A 167 -12.76 -13.26 5.09
CA LEU A 167 -13.73 -13.60 6.11
C LEU A 167 -15.04 -13.86 5.39
N PRO A 168 -15.71 -15.01 5.60
CA PRO A 168 -16.97 -15.28 4.94
C PRO A 168 -17.91 -14.10 5.18
N GLY A 169 -18.40 -13.47 4.11
CA GLY A 169 -19.25 -12.29 4.19
C GLY A 169 -18.53 -10.95 4.06
N MET A 170 -17.22 -10.90 3.82
CA MET A 170 -16.55 -9.63 3.42
C MET A 170 -17.08 -9.09 2.08
N TRP A 171 -17.64 -9.95 1.26
CA TRP A 171 -18.17 -9.61 -0.04
C TRP A 171 -19.70 -9.67 -0.01
N HIS A 172 -20.34 -8.64 -0.55
CA HIS A 172 -21.77 -8.70 -0.78
C HIS A 172 -22.07 -9.84 -1.77
N PRO A 173 -23.06 -10.72 -1.53
CA PRO A 173 -23.34 -11.83 -2.44
C PRO A 173 -23.66 -11.39 -3.88
N ASP A 174 -24.14 -10.16 -4.06
CA ASP A 174 -24.42 -9.55 -5.36
C ASP A 174 -23.27 -8.68 -5.88
N ALA A 175 -22.15 -8.60 -5.16
CA ALA A 175 -20.98 -7.87 -5.62
C ALA A 175 -20.38 -8.63 -6.81
N THR A 176 -19.90 -7.87 -7.79
CA THR A 176 -19.07 -8.43 -8.86
C THR A 176 -17.92 -9.20 -8.22
N PRO A 177 -17.60 -10.41 -8.70
CA PRO A 177 -16.45 -11.14 -8.21
C PRO A 177 -15.24 -10.24 -8.11
N PRO A 178 -14.42 -10.37 -7.07
CA PRO A 178 -13.22 -9.56 -6.95
C PRO A 178 -12.42 -9.65 -8.24
N ASP A 179 -11.97 -8.51 -8.73
CA ASP A 179 -11.02 -8.44 -9.83
C ASP A 179 -9.81 -9.33 -9.51
N GLU A 180 -9.14 -9.82 -10.54
CA GLU A 180 -7.93 -10.62 -10.39
C GLU A 180 -6.90 -9.96 -9.48
N MET A 181 -6.81 -8.64 -9.50
CA MET A 181 -5.93 -7.85 -8.65
C MET A 181 -6.20 -8.00 -7.14
N GLN A 182 -7.44 -8.27 -6.75
CA GLN A 182 -7.81 -8.49 -5.34
C GLN A 182 -7.35 -9.85 -4.83
N MET A 183 -7.23 -10.80 -5.73
CA MET A 183 -6.84 -12.18 -5.41
C MET A 183 -5.33 -12.40 -5.51
N VAL A 184 -4.57 -11.37 -5.88
CA VAL A 184 -3.12 -11.45 -5.99
C VAL A 184 -2.52 -11.66 -4.60
N GLN A 185 -1.70 -12.67 -4.47
CA GLN A 185 -0.86 -12.83 -3.30
C GLN A 185 0.35 -11.90 -3.46
N TRP A 186 0.37 -10.85 -2.68
CA TRP A 186 1.47 -9.91 -2.59
C TRP A 186 2.60 -10.49 -1.74
N ASP A 187 3.83 -10.08 -2.03
CA ASP A 187 5.00 -10.53 -1.27
C ASP A 187 5.52 -9.45 -0.33
N ARG A 188 5.49 -8.17 -0.74
CA ARG A 188 5.96 -7.07 0.09
C ARG A 188 5.14 -5.80 -0.06
N VAL A 189 5.19 -5.01 1.01
CA VAL A 189 4.75 -3.62 1.05
C VAL A 189 5.96 -2.77 1.35
N THR A 190 6.17 -1.74 0.57
CA THR A 190 7.29 -0.82 0.73
C THR A 190 6.79 0.61 0.81
N GLU A 191 7.42 1.37 1.67
CA GLU A 191 7.11 2.77 1.89
C GLU A 191 8.39 3.60 1.78
N MET A 192 8.39 4.59 0.90
CA MET A 192 9.50 5.52 0.69
C MET A 192 9.00 6.95 0.79
N TRP A 193 9.70 7.81 1.55
CA TRP A 193 9.29 9.19 1.77
C TRP A 193 10.22 10.18 1.10
N TYR A 194 9.63 11.21 0.53
CA TYR A 194 10.34 12.32 -0.13
C TYR A 194 9.72 13.65 0.29
N ASP A 195 10.51 14.73 0.29
CA ASP A 195 10.01 16.05 0.63
C ASP A 195 8.96 16.59 -0.35
N SER A 196 9.05 16.15 -1.61
CA SER A 196 8.19 16.64 -2.69
C SER A 196 8.18 15.70 -3.89
N PHE A 197 7.25 15.93 -4.81
CA PHE A 197 7.26 15.24 -6.10
C PHE A 197 8.54 15.52 -6.91
N SER A 198 9.10 16.72 -6.81
CA SER A 198 10.37 17.03 -7.48
C SER A 198 11.53 16.21 -6.92
N ALA A 199 11.56 15.99 -5.60
CA ALA A 199 12.57 15.14 -4.99
C ALA A 199 12.40 13.68 -5.42
N TRP A 200 11.18 13.16 -5.41
CA TRP A 200 10.88 11.84 -5.92
C TRP A 200 11.24 11.70 -7.41
N ARG A 201 10.84 12.68 -8.24
CA ARG A 201 11.13 12.68 -9.67
C ARG A 201 12.63 12.62 -9.94
N ASN A 202 13.38 13.46 -9.24
CA ASN A 202 14.84 13.46 -9.35
C ASN A 202 15.42 12.09 -9.00
N ALA A 203 14.97 11.51 -7.89
CA ALA A 203 15.47 10.23 -7.38
C ALA A 203 15.12 9.01 -8.24
N VAL A 204 13.98 9.05 -8.93
CA VAL A 204 13.42 7.87 -9.61
C VAL A 204 13.48 7.99 -11.13
N ILE A 205 13.39 9.22 -11.67
CA ILE A 205 13.30 9.45 -13.12
C ILE A 205 14.56 10.12 -13.66
N ASP A 206 14.95 11.26 -13.07
CA ASP A 206 15.96 12.13 -13.66
C ASP A 206 17.39 11.65 -13.33
N ASP A 207 17.62 11.19 -12.09
CA ASP A 207 18.94 10.72 -11.61
C ASP A 207 18.79 9.47 -10.73
N PRO A 208 18.19 8.36 -11.24
CA PRO A 208 18.05 7.13 -10.46
C PRO A 208 19.42 6.47 -10.23
N PRO A 209 19.59 5.76 -9.11
CA PRO A 209 20.70 4.85 -8.96
C PRO A 209 20.74 3.83 -10.10
N THR A 210 21.92 3.32 -10.40
CA THR A 210 22.04 2.12 -11.24
C THR A 210 21.77 0.89 -10.37
N TYR A 211 20.80 0.11 -10.76
CA TYR A 211 20.39 -1.08 -10.03
C TYR A 211 21.01 -2.35 -10.61
N THR A 212 21.35 -3.25 -9.72
CA THR A 212 21.77 -4.59 -10.10
C THR A 212 20.53 -5.46 -10.33
N LEU A 213 20.35 -5.92 -11.55
CA LEU A 213 19.25 -6.82 -11.88
C LEU A 213 19.44 -8.18 -11.19
N PRO A 214 18.35 -8.81 -10.74
CA PRO A 214 18.42 -10.17 -10.22
C PRO A 214 18.75 -11.17 -11.34
N GLU A 215 19.41 -12.26 -10.99
CA GLU A 215 19.82 -13.29 -11.97
C GLU A 215 18.63 -13.90 -12.74
N TRP A 216 17.44 -13.89 -12.14
CA TRP A 216 16.23 -14.40 -12.77
C TRP A 216 15.60 -13.40 -13.77
N ALA A 217 15.95 -12.10 -13.73
CA ALA A 217 15.44 -11.10 -14.67
C ALA A 217 16.22 -11.15 -15.98
N THR A 218 15.85 -12.08 -16.83
CA THR A 218 16.44 -12.24 -18.16
C THR A 218 15.49 -11.71 -19.23
N ASP A 219 16.00 -11.34 -20.40
CA ASP A 219 15.22 -10.88 -21.54
C ASP A 219 14.11 -11.86 -21.96
N SER A 220 14.31 -13.15 -21.72
CA SER A 220 13.34 -14.18 -22.03
C SER A 220 12.28 -14.40 -20.94
N PHE A 221 12.59 -14.02 -19.70
CA PHE A 221 11.71 -14.27 -18.57
C PHE A 221 11.07 -12.99 -18.03
N TYR A 222 11.84 -11.91 -17.90
CA TYR A 222 11.34 -10.63 -17.38
C TYR A 222 11.95 -9.43 -18.12
N PRO A 223 11.56 -9.22 -19.37
CA PRO A 223 12.16 -8.20 -20.25
C PRO A 223 11.89 -6.76 -19.82
N GLU A 224 10.92 -6.55 -18.95
CA GLU A 224 10.54 -5.22 -18.46
C GLU A 224 11.54 -4.65 -17.42
N ALA A 225 12.36 -5.51 -16.80
CA ALA A 225 13.35 -5.05 -15.83
C ALA A 225 14.51 -4.31 -16.50
N THR A 226 14.87 -3.18 -15.97
CA THR A 226 16.01 -2.37 -16.42
C THR A 226 16.90 -1.99 -15.24
N ASP A 227 18.13 -1.62 -15.52
CA ASP A 227 19.07 -1.14 -14.51
C ASP A 227 18.68 0.21 -13.87
N LYS A 228 17.70 0.90 -14.44
CA LYS A 228 17.10 2.13 -13.89
C LYS A 228 15.84 1.87 -13.12
N PHE A 229 15.10 0.85 -13.53
CA PHE A 229 13.88 0.41 -12.86
C PHE A 229 13.81 -1.12 -12.94
N PRO A 230 14.43 -1.81 -12.00
CA PRO A 230 14.50 -3.28 -12.02
C PRO A 230 13.19 -3.95 -11.63
N PHE A 231 12.10 -3.17 -11.58
CA PHE A 231 10.82 -3.61 -11.07
C PHE A 231 9.87 -4.10 -12.15
N PHE A 232 9.04 -4.74 -11.73
CA PHE A 232 7.80 -5.46 -11.84
C PHE A 232 6.87 -4.76 -12.83
N LYS A 233 6.07 -5.55 -13.48
CA LYS A 233 5.11 -5.08 -14.46
C LYS A 233 4.00 -4.29 -13.77
N PRO A 234 3.86 -2.98 -14.06
CA PRO A 234 2.82 -2.18 -13.46
C PRO A 234 1.43 -2.78 -13.67
N GLY A 235 0.62 -2.82 -12.61
CA GLY A 235 -0.73 -3.36 -12.65
C GLY A 235 -0.84 -4.88 -12.61
N VAL A 236 0.27 -5.61 -12.77
CA VAL A 236 0.30 -7.09 -12.69
C VAL A 236 1.04 -7.54 -11.43
N ASP A 237 2.29 -7.11 -11.29
CA ASP A 237 3.15 -7.50 -10.18
C ASP A 237 3.45 -6.33 -9.24
N PHE A 238 3.03 -5.13 -9.60
CA PHE A 238 3.37 -3.91 -8.88
C PHE A 238 2.25 -2.89 -8.98
N VAL A 239 1.84 -2.38 -7.83
CA VAL A 239 0.93 -1.23 -7.72
C VAL A 239 1.49 -0.21 -6.77
N SER A 240 1.25 1.06 -7.03
CA SER A 240 1.72 2.12 -6.15
C SER A 240 0.75 3.31 -6.09
N THR A 241 0.93 4.12 -5.06
CA THR A 241 0.23 5.39 -4.88
C THR A 241 1.09 6.38 -4.11
N PHE A 242 0.77 7.66 -4.23
CA PHE A 242 1.32 8.69 -3.36
C PHE A 242 0.32 9.10 -2.29
N ILE A 243 0.82 9.25 -1.09
CA ILE A 243 0.05 9.73 0.06
C ILE A 243 0.74 10.95 0.64
N LEU A 244 -0.05 11.96 1.03
CA LEU A 244 0.46 13.08 1.81
C LEU A 244 0.56 12.67 3.27
N GLU A 245 1.76 12.56 3.77
CA GLU A 245 2.02 12.29 5.18
C GLU A 245 2.16 13.59 5.96
N ARG A 246 1.45 13.68 7.07
CA ARG A 246 1.45 14.86 7.94
C ARG A 246 1.67 14.45 9.39
N PRO A 247 2.87 14.57 9.92
CA PRO A 247 3.17 14.16 11.30
C PRO A 247 2.28 14.83 12.34
N ALA A 248 1.94 16.10 12.13
CA ALA A 248 1.10 16.86 13.05
C ALA A 248 -0.34 16.34 13.19
N ASP A 249 -0.81 15.51 12.26
CA ASP A 249 -2.16 14.94 12.29
C ASP A 249 -2.24 13.65 13.14
N GLU A 250 -1.14 13.08 13.55
CA GLU A 250 -1.11 11.84 14.33
C GLU A 250 -1.82 12.00 15.67
N PHE A 251 -1.63 13.11 16.36
CA PHE A 251 -2.34 13.40 17.62
C PHE A 251 -3.87 13.47 17.47
N LYS A 252 -4.37 13.90 16.34
CA LYS A 252 -5.80 13.96 16.06
C LYS A 252 -6.37 12.61 15.67
N ARG A 253 -5.55 11.72 15.16
CA ARG A 253 -5.96 10.37 14.76
C ARG A 253 -6.21 9.48 15.98
N ASP A 254 -5.41 9.61 17.00
CA ASP A 254 -5.54 8.81 18.23
C ASP A 254 -6.73 9.21 19.11
N THR A 255 -7.22 10.44 18.98
CA THR A 255 -8.34 10.93 19.78
C THR A 255 -9.71 10.60 19.19
N ARG A 256 -9.79 10.12 17.97
CA ARG A 256 -11.07 9.85 17.28
C ARG A 256 -11.81 8.61 17.75
N HIS A 257 -11.18 7.78 18.53
CA HIS A 257 -11.81 6.60 19.12
C HIS A 257 -12.71 6.90 20.32
N TYR A 258 -12.81 8.15 20.73
CA TYR A 258 -13.54 8.60 21.90
C TYR A 258 -14.81 9.38 21.58
N LEU A 259 -15.31 9.29 20.38
CA LEU A 259 -16.66 9.80 20.10
C LEU A 259 -17.68 8.77 20.62
N PRO A 260 -18.59 9.19 21.50
CA PRO A 260 -19.56 8.32 22.14
C PRO A 260 -20.52 7.67 21.14
#